data_92bdc0e4c3c935c485c20053db131637
#
_entry.id   92bdc0e4c3c935c485c20053db131637
#
_cell.length_a   1.000
_cell.length_b   1.000
_cell.length_c   1.000
_cell.angle_alpha   90.00
_cell.angle_beta   90.00
_cell.angle_gamma   90.00
#
_symmetry.space_group_name_H-M   'P 1'
#
loop_
_entity.id
_entity.type
_entity.pdbx_description
1 polymer ?
#
loop_
_entity_poly.entity_id
_entity_poly.type
_entity_poly.pdbx_seq_one_letter_code
_entity_poly.pdbx_strand_id
1 'polypeptide(L)'
;MKVLQLIDSLEAGGAERVAVNYANGLVHMIDASYLCTTRAEGLLKGELNKDVGYLFLNKKKTIDVKAIKRLHQFIKNEDIDIIHAHGSSFFLATLIKLLQPKLKLVWHDHYGKSEFLKHRPKQMLKLCSRFFNHIFSVNSKLETWAKTTLKVKSVSYLPNYAVKNNNALTTKLKGVEGKRIVCLANLRPQKDHLNLLKAFKAVLKTEPMWTLHLVGQDFNDAYSKSIFEFINLNKLETSVFIYGSCADTSAILQQCTIGVLSSKSEGLPLALLEYGLAGLPVISTNVGDCSLVICDVKEGKLIPSENTIALQKAMLHFISDLKQAKTVGNHLKNKVEHSFSEASALKKIRLLYQTITS
;
A
#
# COMPACT_ATOMS: atom_id res chain seq x y z
N MET A 1 -4.25 -24.41 12.02
CA MET A 1 -3.51 -23.15 12.26
C MET A 1 -4.44 -21.98 12.09
N LYS A 2 -4.60 -21.17 13.12
CA LYS A 2 -5.47 -20.00 13.18
C LYS A 2 -4.63 -18.72 13.26
N VAL A 3 -4.89 -17.77 12.39
CA VAL A 3 -4.03 -16.58 12.23
C VAL A 3 -4.84 -15.29 12.39
N LEU A 4 -4.31 -14.35 13.16
CA LEU A 4 -4.86 -13.02 13.36
C LEU A 4 -3.98 -11.96 12.69
N GLN A 5 -4.51 -11.29 11.68
CA GLN A 5 -3.91 -10.05 11.14
C GLN A 5 -4.24 -8.91 12.11
N LEU A 6 -3.22 -8.21 12.61
CA LEU A 6 -3.38 -7.11 13.57
C LEU A 6 -2.89 -5.81 12.95
N ILE A 7 -3.78 -4.80 12.85
CA ILE A 7 -3.47 -3.51 12.25
C ILE A 7 -4.14 -2.36 13.00
N ASP A 8 -3.67 -1.13 12.86
CA ASP A 8 -4.21 0.00 13.62
C ASP A 8 -5.54 0.53 13.07
N SER A 9 -5.74 0.49 11.75
CA SER A 9 -6.99 0.95 11.10
C SER A 9 -7.33 0.16 9.85
N LEU A 10 -8.51 0.37 9.29
CA LEU A 10 -8.92 -0.08 7.94
C LEU A 10 -9.25 1.12 7.02
N GLU A 11 -8.64 2.26 7.27
CA GLU A 11 -8.63 3.36 6.31
C GLU A 11 -7.94 2.94 5.00
N ALA A 12 -8.21 3.66 3.91
CA ALA A 12 -7.65 3.32 2.61
C ALA A 12 -6.13 3.62 2.56
N GLY A 13 -5.32 2.69 3.02
CA GLY A 13 -3.86 2.74 3.03
C GLY A 13 -3.24 1.45 2.52
N GLY A 14 -1.95 1.52 2.12
CA GLY A 14 -1.25 0.37 1.54
C GLY A 14 -1.08 -0.79 2.52
N ALA A 15 -0.69 -0.52 3.76
CA ALA A 15 -0.52 -1.54 4.80
C ALA A 15 -1.86 -2.18 5.18
N GLU A 16 -2.91 -1.35 5.26
CA GLU A 16 -4.27 -1.74 5.58
C GLU A 16 -4.83 -2.68 4.49
N ARG A 17 -4.63 -2.33 3.23
CA ARG A 17 -5.03 -3.18 2.10
C ARG A 17 -4.28 -4.52 2.09
N VAL A 18 -2.99 -4.51 2.42
CA VAL A 18 -2.21 -5.76 2.55
C VAL A 18 -2.77 -6.65 3.66
N ALA A 19 -3.12 -6.09 4.82
CA ALA A 19 -3.70 -6.85 5.93
C ALA A 19 -5.04 -7.48 5.54
N VAL A 20 -5.91 -6.74 4.84
CA VAL A 20 -7.20 -7.25 4.31
C VAL A 20 -6.97 -8.33 3.26
N ASN A 21 -6.06 -8.11 2.31
CA ASN A 21 -5.73 -9.10 1.28
C ASN A 21 -5.24 -10.42 1.90
N TYR A 22 -4.38 -10.35 2.93
CA TYR A 22 -3.93 -11.57 3.62
C TYR A 22 -5.03 -12.23 4.41
N ALA A 23 -5.87 -11.47 5.13
CA ALA A 23 -7.00 -12.04 5.85
C ALA A 23 -7.95 -12.78 4.91
N ASN A 24 -8.32 -12.17 3.78
CA ASN A 24 -9.22 -12.75 2.78
C ASN A 24 -8.59 -13.94 2.06
N GLY A 25 -7.35 -13.81 1.59
CA GLY A 25 -6.70 -14.85 0.81
C GLY A 25 -6.35 -16.11 1.61
N LEU A 26 -6.15 -15.97 2.92
CA LEU A 26 -5.85 -17.11 3.80
C LEU A 26 -7.09 -17.87 4.26
N VAL A 27 -8.29 -17.32 4.16
CA VAL A 27 -9.53 -17.89 4.71
C VAL A 27 -9.79 -19.34 4.29
N HIS A 28 -9.44 -19.71 3.08
CA HIS A 28 -9.59 -21.06 2.55
C HIS A 28 -8.30 -21.90 2.55
N MET A 29 -7.22 -21.37 3.14
CA MET A 29 -5.90 -22.02 3.14
C MET A 29 -5.43 -22.48 4.52
N ILE A 30 -6.09 -22.02 5.57
CA ILE A 30 -5.82 -22.30 7.00
C ILE A 30 -7.13 -22.58 7.72
N ASP A 31 -7.06 -23.04 8.98
CA ASP A 31 -8.27 -23.44 9.72
C ASP A 31 -9.20 -22.26 10.03
N ALA A 32 -8.63 -21.08 10.33
CA ALA A 32 -9.39 -19.84 10.47
C ALA A 32 -8.51 -18.60 10.28
N SER A 33 -9.06 -17.59 9.64
CA SER A 33 -8.44 -16.28 9.41
C SER A 33 -9.21 -15.20 10.15
N TYR A 34 -8.47 -14.35 10.86
CA TYR A 34 -9.03 -13.25 11.65
C TYR A 34 -8.35 -11.94 11.28
N LEU A 35 -9.08 -10.83 11.46
CA LEU A 35 -8.53 -9.48 11.37
C LEU A 35 -8.94 -8.65 12.58
N CYS A 36 -7.99 -8.01 13.23
CA CYS A 36 -8.24 -7.09 14.34
C CYS A 36 -7.75 -5.69 14.03
N THR A 37 -8.65 -4.70 14.11
CA THR A 37 -8.27 -3.30 14.09
C THR A 37 -8.15 -2.74 15.50
N THR A 38 -7.07 -1.99 15.74
CA THR A 38 -6.81 -1.52 17.10
C THR A 38 -7.42 -0.16 17.40
N ARG A 39 -7.43 0.80 16.47
CA ARG A 39 -7.77 2.21 16.69
C ARG A 39 -8.99 2.71 15.94
N ALA A 40 -9.12 2.36 14.66
CA ALA A 40 -10.19 2.85 13.81
C ALA A 40 -10.66 1.77 12.85
N GLU A 41 -11.94 1.80 12.54
CA GLU A 41 -12.48 1.15 11.36
C GLU A 41 -12.36 2.10 10.17
N GLY A 42 -12.58 1.60 8.95
CA GLY A 42 -12.47 2.42 7.74
C GLY A 42 -13.09 1.70 6.55
N LEU A 43 -12.95 2.31 5.37
CA LEU A 43 -13.58 1.85 4.12
C LEU A 43 -13.26 0.39 3.78
N LEU A 44 -12.04 -0.07 4.09
CA LEU A 44 -11.60 -1.43 3.77
C LEU A 44 -12.28 -2.51 4.61
N LYS A 45 -13.02 -2.15 5.68
CA LYS A 45 -13.85 -3.12 6.43
C LYS A 45 -14.90 -3.77 5.53
N GLY A 46 -15.49 -3.01 4.62
CA GLY A 46 -16.47 -3.52 3.66
C GLY A 46 -15.91 -4.49 2.62
N GLU A 47 -14.58 -4.59 2.52
CA GLU A 47 -13.90 -5.52 1.61
C GLU A 47 -13.50 -6.84 2.29
N LEU A 48 -13.74 -7.00 3.59
CA LEU A 48 -13.46 -8.26 4.29
C LEU A 48 -14.42 -9.36 3.81
N ASN A 49 -13.84 -10.52 3.52
CA ASN A 49 -14.62 -11.73 3.26
C ASN A 49 -15.45 -12.06 4.52
N LYS A 50 -16.70 -12.49 4.32
CA LYS A 50 -17.64 -12.87 5.39
C LYS A 50 -17.12 -13.97 6.32
N ASP A 51 -16.23 -14.81 5.81
CA ASP A 51 -15.64 -15.93 6.54
C ASP A 51 -14.39 -15.52 7.36
N VAL A 52 -13.96 -14.25 7.29
CA VAL A 52 -12.91 -13.70 8.14
C VAL A 52 -13.51 -13.24 9.47
N GLY A 53 -13.03 -13.81 10.58
CA GLY A 53 -13.43 -13.34 11.91
C GLY A 53 -12.89 -11.93 12.16
N TYR A 54 -13.73 -11.04 12.71
CA TYR A 54 -13.38 -9.63 12.89
C TYR A 54 -13.49 -9.15 14.33
N LEU A 55 -12.48 -8.40 14.79
CA LEU A 55 -12.46 -7.73 16.09
C LEU A 55 -12.07 -6.26 15.95
N PHE A 56 -12.87 -5.35 16.54
CA PHE A 56 -12.51 -3.95 16.70
C PHE A 56 -12.22 -3.63 18.17
N LEU A 57 -11.00 -3.18 18.49
CA LEU A 57 -10.59 -2.86 19.87
C LEU A 57 -10.98 -1.47 20.34
N ASN A 58 -11.09 -0.51 19.43
CA ASN A 58 -11.33 0.92 19.74
C ASN A 58 -10.35 1.45 20.79
N LYS A 59 -9.08 1.12 20.64
CA LYS A 59 -7.98 1.49 21.54
C LYS A 59 -7.76 3.01 21.53
N LYS A 60 -7.77 3.65 22.69
CA LYS A 60 -7.66 5.12 22.83
C LYS A 60 -6.24 5.58 23.21
N LYS A 61 -5.46 4.74 23.89
CA LYS A 61 -4.11 5.07 24.39
C LYS A 61 -3.08 4.09 23.88
N THR A 62 -1.79 4.45 23.91
CA THR A 62 -0.69 3.54 23.52
C THR A 62 -0.71 2.26 24.35
N ILE A 63 -0.88 2.38 25.66
CA ILE A 63 -1.16 1.26 26.58
C ILE A 63 -2.61 1.41 27.04
N ASP A 64 -3.46 0.54 26.58
CA ASP A 64 -4.88 0.49 26.87
C ASP A 64 -5.21 -0.89 27.46
N VAL A 65 -5.31 -0.95 28.79
CA VAL A 65 -5.51 -2.21 29.52
C VAL A 65 -6.81 -2.93 29.10
N LYS A 66 -7.87 -2.16 28.80
CA LYS A 66 -9.15 -2.74 28.35
C LYS A 66 -8.99 -3.39 26.98
N ALA A 67 -8.31 -2.70 26.05
CA ALA A 67 -8.03 -3.25 24.73
C ALA A 67 -7.10 -4.48 24.79
N ILE A 68 -6.06 -4.45 25.65
CA ILE A 68 -5.17 -5.58 25.88
C ILE A 68 -5.94 -6.79 26.41
N LYS A 69 -6.80 -6.63 27.44
CA LYS A 69 -7.62 -7.71 28.00
C LYS A 69 -8.58 -8.30 26.95
N ARG A 70 -9.26 -7.44 26.17
CA ARG A 70 -10.18 -7.90 25.09
C ARG A 70 -9.45 -8.70 24.01
N LEU A 71 -8.27 -8.21 23.55
CA LEU A 71 -7.49 -8.92 22.55
C LEU A 71 -6.97 -10.26 23.10
N HIS A 72 -6.45 -10.27 24.32
CA HIS A 72 -5.96 -11.49 24.97
C HIS A 72 -7.07 -12.53 25.14
N GLN A 73 -8.27 -12.11 25.59
CA GLN A 73 -9.42 -12.99 25.73
C GLN A 73 -9.88 -13.54 24.38
N PHE A 74 -9.93 -12.70 23.33
CA PHE A 74 -10.27 -13.13 21.98
C PHE A 74 -9.29 -14.20 21.46
N ILE A 75 -7.99 -13.98 21.64
CA ILE A 75 -6.94 -14.93 21.22
C ILE A 75 -7.11 -16.28 21.93
N LYS A 76 -7.46 -16.28 23.22
CA LYS A 76 -7.72 -17.50 23.98
C LYS A 76 -8.99 -18.22 23.53
N ASN A 77 -10.08 -17.48 23.36
CA ASN A 77 -11.37 -18.06 22.97
C ASN A 77 -11.34 -18.67 21.58
N GLU A 78 -10.66 -18.01 20.65
CA GLU A 78 -10.53 -18.48 19.26
C GLU A 78 -9.36 -19.46 19.08
N ASP A 79 -8.53 -19.68 20.11
CA ASP A 79 -7.33 -20.52 20.06
C ASP A 79 -6.39 -20.13 18.90
N ILE A 80 -5.99 -18.85 18.88
CA ILE A 80 -5.16 -18.28 17.82
C ILE A 80 -3.70 -18.69 18.01
N ASP A 81 -3.08 -19.22 16.96
CA ASP A 81 -1.69 -19.67 16.96
C ASP A 81 -0.70 -18.54 16.65
N ILE A 82 -1.07 -17.63 15.74
CA ILE A 82 -0.19 -16.61 15.19
C ILE A 82 -0.86 -15.24 15.22
N ILE A 83 -0.15 -14.22 15.72
CA ILE A 83 -0.42 -12.82 15.39
C ILE A 83 0.53 -12.39 14.27
N HIS A 84 -0.02 -11.90 13.17
CA HIS A 84 0.72 -11.19 12.13
C HIS A 84 0.44 -9.69 12.27
N ALA A 85 1.35 -8.98 12.90
CA ALA A 85 1.22 -7.55 13.20
C ALA A 85 1.74 -6.69 12.05
N HIS A 86 0.95 -5.73 11.60
CA HIS A 86 1.30 -4.80 10.52
C HIS A 86 1.71 -3.42 11.06
N GLY A 87 2.81 -2.88 10.54
CA GLY A 87 3.26 -1.51 10.85
C GLY A 87 3.41 -1.27 12.36
N SER A 88 2.73 -0.26 12.89
CA SER A 88 2.83 0.19 14.31
C SER A 88 2.17 -0.76 15.30
N SER A 89 1.35 -1.72 14.88
CA SER A 89 0.66 -2.66 15.77
C SER A 89 1.61 -3.65 16.47
N PHE A 90 2.89 -3.70 16.08
CA PHE A 90 3.91 -4.56 16.69
C PHE A 90 4.01 -4.41 18.21
N PHE A 91 3.80 -3.18 18.71
CA PHE A 91 3.94 -2.93 20.16
C PHE A 91 2.84 -3.65 20.95
N LEU A 92 1.57 -3.50 20.53
CA LEU A 92 0.47 -4.23 21.16
C LEU A 92 0.64 -5.75 21.03
N ALA A 93 1.04 -6.23 19.84
CA ALA A 93 1.30 -7.64 19.62
C ALA A 93 2.40 -8.18 20.55
N THR A 94 3.44 -7.39 20.83
CA THR A 94 4.49 -7.75 21.78
C THR A 94 3.95 -7.87 23.21
N LEU A 95 3.10 -6.94 23.65
CA LEU A 95 2.46 -7.03 24.97
C LEU A 95 1.62 -8.30 25.12
N ILE A 96 0.87 -8.68 24.08
CA ILE A 96 0.11 -9.93 24.05
C ILE A 96 1.04 -11.16 24.08
N LYS A 97 2.12 -11.14 23.31
CA LYS A 97 3.13 -12.22 23.31
C LYS A 97 3.74 -12.44 24.69
N LEU A 98 3.96 -11.38 25.46
CA LEU A 98 4.43 -11.49 26.86
C LEU A 98 3.39 -12.14 27.80
N LEU A 99 2.11 -11.89 27.57
CA LEU A 99 1.00 -12.51 28.33
C LEU A 99 0.74 -13.97 27.90
N GLN A 100 1.08 -14.32 26.66
CA GLN A 100 0.86 -15.66 26.09
C GLN A 100 2.12 -16.12 25.33
N PRO A 101 3.15 -16.64 26.04
CA PRO A 101 4.46 -16.96 25.44
C PRO A 101 4.45 -18.00 24.31
N LYS A 102 3.46 -18.89 24.27
CA LYS A 102 3.29 -19.90 23.19
C LYS A 102 2.86 -19.30 21.85
N LEU A 103 2.13 -18.17 21.88
CA LEU A 103 1.67 -17.47 20.69
C LEU A 103 2.84 -17.10 19.79
N LYS A 104 2.75 -17.36 18.49
CA LYS A 104 3.78 -16.93 17.53
C LYS A 104 3.52 -15.50 17.06
N LEU A 105 4.57 -14.70 16.94
CA LEU A 105 4.48 -13.31 16.54
C LEU A 105 5.31 -13.05 15.28
N VAL A 106 4.61 -12.71 14.20
CA VAL A 106 5.19 -12.24 12.94
C VAL A 106 4.95 -10.74 12.83
N TRP A 107 5.95 -10.00 12.41
CA TRP A 107 5.79 -8.57 12.15
C TRP A 107 6.03 -8.26 10.66
N HIS A 108 5.16 -7.43 10.08
CA HIS A 108 5.26 -6.97 8.70
C HIS A 108 5.65 -5.50 8.66
N ASP A 109 6.80 -5.23 8.10
CA ASP A 109 7.37 -3.89 7.98
C ASP A 109 6.90 -3.21 6.71
N HIS A 110 5.97 -2.26 6.86
CA HIS A 110 5.40 -1.43 5.80
C HIS A 110 5.94 0.01 5.81
N TYR A 111 7.17 0.23 6.30
CA TYR A 111 7.70 1.58 6.45
C TYR A 111 7.90 2.29 5.10
N GLY A 112 6.98 3.21 4.77
CA GLY A 112 6.93 3.90 3.47
C GLY A 112 8.03 4.95 3.24
N LYS A 113 8.92 5.21 4.23
CA LYS A 113 10.09 6.10 4.10
C LYS A 113 11.38 5.31 4.01
N SER A 114 11.42 4.26 3.19
CA SER A 114 12.55 3.35 3.09
C SER A 114 13.85 4.01 2.58
N GLU A 115 13.75 5.18 1.93
CA GLU A 115 14.91 5.97 1.53
C GLU A 115 15.54 6.75 2.71
N PHE A 116 14.82 6.90 3.83
CA PHE A 116 15.23 7.71 4.98
C PHE A 116 15.40 6.90 6.27
N LEU A 117 15.91 5.68 6.18
CA LEU A 117 16.04 4.74 7.31
C LEU A 117 16.97 5.23 8.42
N LYS A 118 17.92 6.11 8.12
CA LYS A 118 18.82 6.72 9.13
C LYS A 118 18.02 7.49 10.21
N HIS A 119 16.89 8.08 9.86
CA HIS A 119 16.03 8.84 10.76
C HIS A 119 14.88 8.04 11.38
N ARG A 120 14.82 6.73 11.10
CA ARG A 120 13.75 5.87 11.61
C ARG A 120 13.89 5.65 13.10
N PRO A 121 12.84 5.95 13.92
CA PRO A 121 12.82 5.60 15.35
C PRO A 121 12.92 4.08 15.51
N LYS A 122 13.94 3.61 16.23
CA LYS A 122 14.26 2.17 16.28
C LYS A 122 14.35 1.57 17.67
N GLN A 123 14.44 2.37 18.73
CA GLN A 123 14.70 1.86 20.09
C GLN A 123 13.62 0.88 20.57
N MET A 124 12.35 1.30 20.54
CA MET A 124 11.24 0.45 20.94
C MET A 124 11.08 -0.77 20.02
N LEU A 125 11.21 -0.57 18.72
CA LEU A 125 11.14 -1.67 17.75
C LEU A 125 12.26 -2.70 17.97
N LYS A 126 13.50 -2.23 18.24
CA LYS A 126 14.64 -3.10 18.55
C LYS A 126 14.42 -3.90 19.84
N LEU A 127 13.77 -3.30 20.86
CA LEU A 127 13.41 -4.02 22.08
C LEU A 127 12.37 -5.11 21.80
N CYS A 128 11.26 -4.74 21.12
CA CYS A 128 10.15 -5.65 20.79
C CYS A 128 10.59 -6.78 19.85
N SER A 129 11.54 -6.52 18.94
CA SER A 129 11.97 -7.50 17.95
C SER A 129 12.61 -8.78 18.53
N ARG A 130 12.99 -8.78 19.80
CA ARG A 130 13.45 -9.99 20.53
C ARG A 130 12.32 -11.03 20.68
N PHE A 131 11.07 -10.60 20.59
CA PHE A 131 9.90 -11.45 20.76
C PHE A 131 9.28 -11.89 19.42
N PHE A 132 9.80 -11.38 18.29
CA PHE A 132 9.31 -11.76 16.96
C PHE A 132 9.89 -13.11 16.55
N ASN A 133 9.02 -13.99 16.06
CA ASN A 133 9.41 -15.23 15.42
C ASN A 133 9.95 -14.98 14.00
N HIS A 134 9.35 -14.01 13.30
CA HIS A 134 9.76 -13.63 11.95
C HIS A 134 9.43 -12.17 11.64
N ILE A 135 10.18 -11.57 10.71
CA ILE A 135 9.87 -10.27 10.10
C ILE A 135 9.72 -10.44 8.60
N PHE A 136 8.58 -10.02 8.05
CA PHE A 136 8.44 -9.74 6.63
C PHE A 136 8.75 -8.27 6.35
N SER A 137 9.49 -8.01 5.29
CA SER A 137 9.80 -6.67 4.81
C SER A 137 9.29 -6.49 3.38
N VAL A 138 8.61 -5.38 3.11
CA VAL A 138 8.00 -5.13 1.80
C VAL A 138 8.99 -4.71 0.72
N ASN A 139 10.26 -4.46 1.08
CA ASN A 139 11.33 -4.21 0.11
C ASN A 139 12.70 -4.67 0.65
N SER A 140 13.68 -4.74 -0.24
CA SER A 140 15.04 -5.19 0.05
C SER A 140 15.81 -4.27 1.01
N LYS A 141 15.59 -2.95 0.97
CA LYS A 141 16.20 -1.98 1.89
C LYS A 141 15.73 -2.19 3.33
N LEU A 142 14.42 -2.42 3.51
CA LEU A 142 13.85 -2.74 4.82
C LEU A 142 14.32 -4.11 5.33
N GLU A 143 14.43 -5.10 4.46
CA GLU A 143 14.95 -6.42 4.81
C GLU A 143 16.40 -6.31 5.34
N THR A 144 17.27 -5.63 4.60
CA THR A 144 18.67 -5.40 5.01
C THR A 144 18.74 -4.62 6.32
N TRP A 145 17.93 -3.56 6.45
CA TRP A 145 17.87 -2.76 7.67
C TRP A 145 17.39 -3.59 8.88
N ALA A 146 16.37 -4.42 8.71
CA ALA A 146 15.87 -5.27 9.79
C ALA A 146 16.91 -6.30 10.21
N LYS A 147 17.60 -6.97 9.26
CA LYS A 147 18.69 -7.93 9.54
C LYS A 147 19.85 -7.31 10.31
N THR A 148 20.22 -6.06 10.01
CA THR A 148 21.38 -5.39 10.63
C THR A 148 21.04 -4.65 11.93
N THR A 149 19.78 -4.23 12.11
CA THR A 149 19.40 -3.32 13.21
C THR A 149 18.60 -4.01 14.30
N LEU A 150 17.73 -4.97 13.94
CA LEU A 150 16.80 -5.61 14.88
C LEU A 150 17.37 -6.88 15.49
N LYS A 151 16.68 -7.43 16.52
CA LYS A 151 17.15 -8.58 17.31
C LYS A 151 16.36 -9.86 17.01
N VAL A 152 15.90 -10.00 15.78
CA VAL A 152 15.18 -11.17 15.30
C VAL A 152 16.11 -12.10 14.52
N LYS A 153 15.86 -13.42 14.58
CA LYS A 153 16.70 -14.42 13.89
C LYS A 153 16.28 -14.63 12.43
N SER A 154 15.03 -14.37 12.10
CA SER A 154 14.44 -14.66 10.77
C SER A 154 13.81 -13.42 10.17
N VAL A 155 14.33 -12.99 9.02
CA VAL A 155 13.82 -11.86 8.23
C VAL A 155 13.80 -12.27 6.77
N SER A 156 12.70 -12.01 6.07
CA SER A 156 12.63 -12.23 4.63
C SER A 156 11.88 -11.13 3.91
N TYR A 157 12.25 -10.93 2.65
CA TYR A 157 11.51 -10.10 1.72
C TYR A 157 10.22 -10.79 1.29
N LEU A 158 9.12 -10.10 1.42
CA LEU A 158 7.82 -10.49 0.91
C LEU A 158 7.22 -9.33 0.11
N PRO A 159 7.22 -9.41 -1.22
CA PRO A 159 6.63 -8.35 -2.03
C PRO A 159 5.13 -8.23 -1.76
N ASN A 160 4.62 -7.01 -1.81
CA ASN A 160 3.19 -6.78 -1.89
C ASN A 160 2.62 -7.42 -3.15
N TYR A 161 1.34 -7.75 -3.12
CA TYR A 161 0.56 -8.10 -4.30
C TYR A 161 -0.73 -7.27 -4.32
N ALA A 162 -1.25 -7.02 -5.49
CA ALA A 162 -2.54 -6.39 -5.67
C ALA A 162 -3.58 -7.44 -6.07
N VAL A 163 -4.81 -7.22 -5.61
CA VAL A 163 -5.98 -8.01 -5.97
C VAL A 163 -6.90 -7.14 -6.80
N LYS A 164 -7.43 -7.69 -7.87
CA LYS A 164 -8.45 -6.99 -8.66
C LYS A 164 -9.73 -6.92 -7.83
N ASN A 165 -10.10 -5.71 -7.44
CA ASN A 165 -11.35 -5.48 -6.76
C ASN A 165 -12.50 -5.41 -7.78
N ASN A 166 -13.56 -6.15 -7.54
CA ASN A 166 -14.77 -6.16 -8.38
C ASN A 166 -15.88 -5.27 -7.83
N ASN A 167 -15.56 -4.30 -6.97
CA ASN A 167 -16.53 -3.35 -6.46
C ASN A 167 -17.23 -2.62 -7.63
N ALA A 168 -18.53 -2.44 -7.49
CA ALA A 168 -19.31 -1.68 -8.46
C ALA A 168 -18.76 -0.25 -8.61
N LEU A 169 -18.82 0.29 -9.81
CA LEU A 169 -18.43 1.66 -10.10
C LEU A 169 -19.35 2.64 -9.33
N THR A 170 -18.78 3.31 -8.36
CA THR A 170 -19.44 4.37 -7.58
C THR A 170 -18.86 5.76 -7.88
N THR A 171 -17.57 5.81 -8.24
CA THR A 171 -16.86 7.06 -8.51
C THR A 171 -16.74 7.32 -10.01
N LYS A 172 -17.52 8.24 -10.52
CA LYS A 172 -17.44 8.69 -11.91
C LYS A 172 -16.42 9.82 -12.04
N LEU A 173 -15.39 9.60 -12.86
CA LEU A 173 -14.36 10.59 -13.10
C LEU A 173 -14.83 11.69 -14.06
N LYS A 174 -14.43 12.92 -13.78
CA LYS A 174 -14.64 14.10 -14.65
C LYS A 174 -13.73 14.05 -15.88
N GLY A 175 -13.87 15.01 -16.78
CA GLY A 175 -13.02 15.15 -17.98
C GLY A 175 -13.39 14.17 -19.10
N VAL A 176 -12.61 14.24 -20.17
CA VAL A 176 -12.86 13.47 -21.41
C VAL A 176 -12.36 12.05 -21.25
N GLU A 177 -13.18 11.08 -21.65
CA GLU A 177 -12.77 9.67 -21.70
C GLU A 177 -11.57 9.48 -22.64
N GLY A 178 -10.61 8.63 -22.24
CA GLY A 178 -9.36 8.44 -22.96
C GLY A 178 -8.29 9.52 -22.71
N LYS A 179 -8.60 10.58 -21.94
CA LYS A 179 -7.66 11.69 -21.64
C LYS A 179 -7.51 11.92 -20.13
N ARG A 180 -7.42 10.84 -19.35
CA ARG A 180 -7.35 10.89 -17.87
C ARG A 180 -6.06 10.29 -17.35
N ILE A 181 -5.33 11.06 -16.56
CA ILE A 181 -4.15 10.62 -15.82
C ILE A 181 -4.56 10.42 -14.37
N VAL A 182 -4.17 9.32 -13.74
CA VAL A 182 -4.48 9.04 -12.34
C VAL A 182 -3.22 8.95 -11.49
N CYS A 183 -3.30 9.52 -10.27
CA CYS A 183 -2.36 9.28 -9.19
C CYS A 183 -3.13 8.67 -8.00
N LEU A 184 -2.89 7.39 -7.74
CA LEU A 184 -3.49 6.68 -6.62
C LEU A 184 -2.53 6.75 -5.42
N ALA A 185 -2.69 7.78 -4.60
CA ALA A 185 -1.82 8.05 -3.46
C ALA A 185 -2.48 8.97 -2.44
N ASN A 186 -2.38 8.63 -1.15
CA ASN A 186 -2.79 9.52 -0.08
C ASN A 186 -2.01 10.84 -0.12
N LEU A 187 -2.63 11.96 0.23
CA LEU A 187 -2.01 13.28 0.22
C LEU A 187 -0.97 13.40 1.35
N ARG A 188 0.24 12.89 1.08
CA ARG A 188 1.39 12.90 2.00
C ARG A 188 2.64 13.45 1.33
N PRO A 189 3.54 14.15 2.06
CA PRO A 189 4.74 14.76 1.48
C PRO A 189 5.63 13.80 0.66
N GLN A 190 5.75 12.54 1.10
CA GLN A 190 6.56 11.55 0.37
C GLN A 190 5.97 11.11 -0.98
N LYS A 191 4.70 11.44 -1.28
CA LYS A 191 4.04 11.13 -2.56
C LYS A 191 4.25 12.22 -3.62
N ASP A 192 4.74 13.38 -3.20
CA ASP A 192 5.21 14.49 -4.03
C ASP A 192 4.21 14.97 -5.11
N HIS A 193 2.96 15.15 -4.70
CA HIS A 193 1.90 15.66 -5.56
C HIS A 193 2.22 17.03 -6.16
N LEU A 194 3.00 17.88 -5.44
CA LEU A 194 3.38 19.19 -5.95
C LEU A 194 4.28 19.10 -7.18
N ASN A 195 5.22 18.13 -7.22
CA ASN A 195 6.03 17.84 -8.41
C ASN A 195 5.14 17.38 -9.58
N LEU A 196 4.17 16.49 -9.30
CA LEU A 196 3.20 16.04 -10.30
C LEU A 196 2.35 17.19 -10.85
N LEU A 197 1.82 18.04 -9.98
CA LEU A 197 1.02 19.21 -10.38
C LEU A 197 1.82 20.19 -11.25
N LYS A 198 3.09 20.46 -10.91
CA LYS A 198 3.98 21.30 -11.73
C LYS A 198 4.19 20.70 -13.13
N ALA A 199 4.45 19.40 -13.20
CA ALA A 199 4.64 18.69 -14.46
C ALA A 199 3.34 18.67 -15.29
N PHE A 200 2.20 18.39 -14.66
CA PHE A 200 0.91 18.35 -15.34
C PHE A 200 0.48 19.74 -15.85
N LYS A 201 0.71 20.82 -15.07
CA LYS A 201 0.51 22.21 -15.54
C LYS A 201 1.28 22.48 -16.84
N ALA A 202 2.50 21.94 -16.97
CA ALA A 202 3.28 22.12 -18.19
C ALA A 202 2.73 21.28 -19.35
N VAL A 203 2.17 20.09 -19.09
CA VAL A 203 1.47 19.25 -20.09
C VAL A 203 0.24 19.97 -20.64
N LEU A 204 -0.55 20.64 -19.80
CA LEU A 204 -1.75 21.37 -20.24
C LEU A 204 -1.50 22.47 -21.26
N LYS A 205 -0.27 22.99 -21.40
CA LYS A 205 0.07 24.00 -22.40
C LYS A 205 -0.07 23.47 -23.84
N THR A 206 0.16 22.18 -24.05
CA THR A 206 0.07 21.52 -25.36
C THR A 206 -1.12 20.58 -25.46
N GLU A 207 -1.60 20.08 -24.32
CA GLU A 207 -2.62 19.06 -24.22
C GLU A 207 -3.78 19.48 -23.28
N PRO A 208 -4.52 20.55 -23.59
CA PRO A 208 -5.48 21.19 -22.67
C PRO A 208 -6.69 20.35 -22.32
N MET A 209 -6.98 19.28 -23.07
CA MET A 209 -8.12 18.40 -22.83
C MET A 209 -7.84 17.29 -21.81
N TRP A 210 -6.58 17.14 -21.38
CA TRP A 210 -6.23 16.13 -20.39
C TRP A 210 -6.60 16.55 -18.98
N THR A 211 -6.90 15.55 -18.15
CA THR A 211 -7.26 15.77 -16.73
C THR A 211 -6.41 14.89 -15.82
N LEU A 212 -6.11 15.40 -14.62
CA LEU A 212 -5.39 14.69 -13.56
C LEU A 212 -6.34 14.37 -12.41
N HIS A 213 -6.35 13.12 -12.00
CA HIS A 213 -7.23 12.58 -10.97
C HIS A 213 -6.38 12.10 -9.78
N LEU A 214 -6.44 12.82 -8.66
CA LEU A 214 -5.78 12.47 -7.41
C LEU A 214 -6.76 11.68 -6.54
N VAL A 215 -6.46 10.41 -6.31
CA VAL A 215 -7.30 9.48 -5.54
C VAL A 215 -6.51 9.00 -4.33
N GLY A 216 -6.99 9.32 -3.14
CA GLY A 216 -6.36 8.98 -1.87
C GLY A 216 -6.75 9.91 -0.75
N GLN A 217 -6.54 9.48 0.49
CA GLN A 217 -6.96 10.20 1.67
C GLN A 217 -6.33 11.59 1.78
N ASP A 218 -7.16 12.58 2.05
CA ASP A 218 -6.77 13.89 2.54
C ASP A 218 -6.73 13.87 4.07
N PHE A 219 -5.62 14.34 4.65
CA PHE A 219 -5.44 14.42 6.10
C PHE A 219 -5.76 15.80 6.66
N ASN A 220 -6.20 16.75 5.81
CA ASN A 220 -6.47 18.15 6.17
C ASN A 220 -5.29 18.84 6.89
N ASP A 221 -4.06 18.42 6.55
CA ASP A 221 -2.82 18.93 7.10
C ASP A 221 -2.22 20.07 6.24
N ALA A 222 -1.08 20.59 6.65
CA ALA A 222 -0.39 21.66 5.91
C ALA A 222 0.01 21.25 4.50
N TYR A 223 0.31 19.96 4.28
CA TYR A 223 0.67 19.46 2.96
C TYR A 223 -0.52 19.41 2.01
N SER A 224 -1.67 18.88 2.46
CA SER A 224 -2.87 18.88 1.63
C SER A 224 -3.34 20.30 1.31
N LYS A 225 -3.28 21.23 2.27
CA LYS A 225 -3.56 22.65 2.01
C LYS A 225 -2.68 23.22 0.90
N SER A 226 -1.38 22.93 0.91
CA SER A 226 -0.46 23.40 -0.14
C SER A 226 -0.80 22.88 -1.53
N ILE A 227 -1.41 21.68 -1.64
CA ILE A 227 -1.89 21.10 -2.91
C ILE A 227 -3.09 21.92 -3.41
N PHE A 228 -4.09 22.18 -2.57
CA PHE A 228 -5.26 22.98 -2.93
C PHE A 228 -4.87 24.42 -3.31
N GLU A 229 -3.97 25.04 -2.55
CA GLU A 229 -3.43 26.37 -2.84
C GLU A 229 -2.74 26.40 -4.21
N PHE A 230 -1.91 25.39 -4.52
CA PHE A 230 -1.26 25.29 -5.82
C PHE A 230 -2.26 25.17 -6.98
N ILE A 231 -3.31 24.35 -6.81
CA ILE A 231 -4.37 24.20 -7.82
C ILE A 231 -5.07 25.54 -8.06
N ASN A 232 -5.50 26.24 -7.01
CA ASN A 232 -6.21 27.51 -7.10
C ASN A 232 -5.34 28.62 -7.71
N LEU A 233 -4.11 28.82 -7.20
CA LEU A 233 -3.18 29.83 -7.70
C LEU A 233 -2.81 29.65 -9.17
N ASN A 234 -2.86 28.41 -9.66
CA ASN A 234 -2.54 28.10 -11.06
C ASN A 234 -3.77 27.88 -11.95
N LYS A 235 -4.99 28.11 -11.42
CA LYS A 235 -6.27 27.97 -12.17
C LYS A 235 -6.43 26.57 -12.78
N LEU A 236 -6.16 25.52 -12.00
CA LEU A 236 -6.19 24.13 -12.45
C LEU A 236 -7.50 23.39 -12.04
N GLU A 237 -8.48 24.07 -11.45
CA GLU A 237 -9.70 23.48 -10.86
C GLU A 237 -10.58 22.73 -11.88
N THR A 238 -10.46 23.11 -13.15
CA THR A 238 -11.19 22.43 -14.25
C THR A 238 -10.44 21.24 -14.85
N SER A 239 -9.16 21.05 -14.49
CA SER A 239 -8.29 20.02 -15.05
C SER A 239 -7.70 19.06 -14.00
N VAL A 240 -7.73 19.41 -12.72
CA VAL A 240 -7.25 18.58 -11.61
C VAL A 240 -8.39 18.32 -10.62
N PHE A 241 -8.63 17.05 -10.32
CA PHE A 241 -9.72 16.62 -9.46
C PHE A 241 -9.21 15.75 -8.31
N ILE A 242 -9.64 16.06 -7.09
CA ILE A 242 -9.29 15.32 -5.87
C ILE A 242 -10.55 14.58 -5.40
N TYR A 243 -10.46 13.24 -5.21
CA TYR A 243 -11.61 12.39 -4.90
C TYR A 243 -11.61 11.88 -3.44
N GLY A 244 -10.53 12.12 -2.68
CA GLY A 244 -10.38 11.50 -1.37
C GLY A 244 -10.17 9.98 -1.46
N SER A 245 -10.47 9.27 -0.38
CA SER A 245 -10.42 7.81 -0.34
C SER A 245 -11.61 7.19 -1.06
N CYS A 246 -11.34 6.28 -1.99
CA CYS A 246 -12.36 5.54 -2.75
C CYS A 246 -12.19 4.04 -2.54
N ALA A 247 -13.30 3.31 -2.40
CA ALA A 247 -13.29 1.85 -2.28
C ALA A 247 -13.24 1.15 -3.66
N ASP A 248 -13.73 1.80 -4.71
CA ASP A 248 -13.85 1.27 -6.06
C ASP A 248 -12.62 1.59 -6.95
N THR A 249 -11.41 1.48 -6.39
CA THR A 249 -10.16 1.84 -7.07
C THR A 249 -10.00 1.14 -8.42
N SER A 250 -10.33 -0.16 -8.53
CA SER A 250 -10.25 -0.90 -9.80
C SER A 250 -11.18 -0.31 -10.87
N ALA A 251 -12.38 0.09 -10.51
CA ALA A 251 -13.33 0.73 -11.43
C ALA A 251 -12.90 2.16 -11.83
N ILE A 252 -12.26 2.89 -10.90
CA ILE A 252 -11.64 4.19 -11.21
C ILE A 252 -10.51 4.00 -12.23
N LEU A 253 -9.61 3.02 -12.02
CA LEU A 253 -8.48 2.79 -12.91
C LEU A 253 -8.92 2.39 -14.33
N GLN A 254 -10.04 1.69 -14.47
CA GLN A 254 -10.62 1.36 -15.79
C GLN A 254 -11.10 2.59 -16.57
N GLN A 255 -11.38 3.71 -15.91
CA GLN A 255 -11.74 4.98 -16.55
C GLN A 255 -10.53 5.83 -16.95
N CYS A 256 -9.31 5.39 -16.59
CA CYS A 256 -8.07 6.14 -16.76
C CYS A 256 -7.26 5.65 -17.97
N THR A 257 -6.36 6.49 -18.44
CA THR A 257 -5.51 6.22 -19.61
C THR A 257 -4.06 6.01 -19.21
N ILE A 258 -3.56 6.73 -18.20
CA ILE A 258 -2.16 6.69 -17.75
C ILE A 258 -2.15 6.69 -16.20
N GLY A 259 -1.36 5.79 -15.60
CA GLY A 259 -1.07 5.81 -14.17
C GLY A 259 0.24 6.55 -13.87
N VAL A 260 0.25 7.38 -12.84
CA VAL A 260 1.47 8.12 -12.41
C VAL A 260 1.73 7.91 -10.93
N LEU A 261 3.00 7.67 -10.61
CA LEU A 261 3.52 7.62 -9.25
C LEU A 261 4.73 8.55 -9.13
N SER A 262 4.58 9.68 -8.44
CA SER A 262 5.58 10.77 -8.35
C SER A 262 6.42 10.76 -7.07
N SER A 263 6.39 9.70 -6.32
CA SER A 263 6.86 9.61 -4.93
C SER A 263 8.37 9.88 -4.77
N LYS A 264 8.75 10.46 -3.61
CA LYS A 264 10.14 10.61 -3.16
C LYS A 264 10.65 9.35 -2.45
N SER A 265 9.73 8.53 -1.93
CA SER A 265 10.06 7.29 -1.22
C SER A 265 8.89 6.33 -1.25
N GLU A 266 9.19 5.07 -1.49
CA GLU A 266 8.24 3.94 -1.46
C GLU A 266 8.89 2.71 -0.80
N GLY A 267 8.04 1.74 -0.44
CA GLY A 267 8.45 0.37 -0.29
C GLY A 267 8.36 -0.36 -1.63
N LEU A 268 7.41 -1.28 -1.76
CA LEU A 268 6.84 -1.73 -3.03
C LEU A 268 5.41 -1.17 -3.11
N PRO A 269 5.15 -0.14 -3.93
CA PRO A 269 3.86 0.56 -3.92
C PRO A 269 2.75 -0.30 -4.52
N LEU A 270 1.68 -0.53 -3.74
CA LEU A 270 0.49 -1.25 -4.25
C LEU A 270 -0.12 -0.57 -5.47
N ALA A 271 -0.16 0.76 -5.49
CA ALA A 271 -0.69 1.52 -6.62
C ALA A 271 -0.02 1.13 -7.95
N LEU A 272 1.30 0.86 -7.95
CA LEU A 272 2.02 0.42 -9.14
C LEU A 272 1.54 -0.96 -9.63
N LEU A 273 1.26 -1.88 -8.69
CA LEU A 273 0.70 -3.19 -9.01
C LEU A 273 -0.77 -3.09 -9.47
N GLU A 274 -1.55 -2.21 -8.84
CA GLU A 274 -2.95 -1.95 -9.23
C GLU A 274 -3.03 -1.35 -10.64
N TYR A 275 -2.14 -0.42 -11.00
CA TYR A 275 -2.03 0.09 -12.38
C TYR A 275 -1.68 -1.03 -13.37
N GLY A 276 -0.73 -1.90 -13.00
CA GLY A 276 -0.40 -3.07 -13.81
C GLY A 276 -1.59 -3.98 -14.03
N LEU A 277 -2.32 -4.38 -12.97
CA LEU A 277 -3.53 -5.21 -13.11
C LEU A 277 -4.61 -4.55 -13.97
N ALA A 278 -4.71 -3.22 -13.94
CA ALA A 278 -5.63 -2.45 -14.79
C ALA A 278 -5.15 -2.34 -16.25
N GLY A 279 -3.91 -2.74 -16.55
CA GLY A 279 -3.32 -2.63 -17.89
C GLY A 279 -2.99 -1.19 -18.28
N LEU A 280 -2.77 -0.30 -17.32
CA LEU A 280 -2.38 1.09 -17.57
C LEU A 280 -0.90 1.19 -17.90
N PRO A 281 -0.50 2.01 -18.90
CA PRO A 281 0.87 2.48 -19.00
C PRO A 281 1.22 3.32 -17.77
N VAL A 282 2.41 3.10 -17.19
CA VAL A 282 2.80 3.70 -15.92
C VAL A 282 4.06 4.54 -16.04
N ILE A 283 4.01 5.70 -15.41
CA ILE A 283 5.17 6.53 -15.13
C ILE A 283 5.41 6.48 -13.63
N SER A 284 6.57 6.03 -13.19
CA SER A 284 6.92 5.96 -11.77
C SER A 284 8.29 6.60 -11.52
N THR A 285 8.44 7.26 -10.39
CA THR A 285 9.76 7.59 -9.87
C THR A 285 10.52 6.32 -9.49
N ASN A 286 11.83 6.31 -9.73
CA ASN A 286 12.71 5.19 -9.41
C ASN A 286 13.11 5.23 -7.93
N VAL A 287 12.18 4.86 -7.06
CA VAL A 287 12.36 4.82 -5.59
C VAL A 287 11.85 3.49 -5.04
N GLY A 288 12.41 3.05 -3.91
CA GLY A 288 12.07 1.75 -3.32
C GLY A 288 12.28 0.62 -4.33
N ASP A 289 11.32 -0.31 -4.38
CA ASP A 289 11.33 -1.46 -5.28
C ASP A 289 10.52 -1.23 -6.58
N CYS A 290 10.28 0.03 -6.98
CA CYS A 290 9.60 0.33 -8.26
C CYS A 290 10.35 -0.29 -9.46
N SER A 291 11.69 -0.35 -9.43
CA SER A 291 12.51 -0.96 -10.48
C SER A 291 12.38 -2.49 -10.56
N LEU A 292 11.86 -3.15 -9.54
CA LEU A 292 11.53 -4.59 -9.61
C LEU A 292 10.24 -4.84 -10.40
N VAL A 293 9.34 -3.87 -10.42
CA VAL A 293 8.08 -3.95 -11.16
C VAL A 293 8.26 -3.45 -12.59
N ILE A 294 8.99 -2.35 -12.78
CA ILE A 294 9.31 -1.78 -14.08
C ILE A 294 10.81 -1.99 -14.31
N CYS A 295 11.19 -3.14 -14.89
CA CYS A 295 12.59 -3.47 -15.17
C CYS A 295 13.03 -3.01 -16.57
N ASP A 296 12.08 -2.84 -17.47
CA ASP A 296 12.32 -2.52 -18.89
C ASP A 296 11.37 -1.39 -19.32
N VAL A 297 11.79 -0.62 -20.34
CA VAL A 297 10.98 0.44 -20.96
C VAL A 297 9.67 -0.08 -21.57
N LYS A 298 9.60 -1.38 -21.85
CA LYS A 298 8.39 -2.07 -22.32
C LYS A 298 7.32 -2.24 -21.23
N GLU A 299 7.69 -2.11 -19.95
CA GLU A 299 6.81 -2.29 -18.80
C GLU A 299 6.36 -0.96 -18.19
N GLY A 300 7.01 0.16 -18.56
CA GLY A 300 6.70 1.49 -18.04
C GLY A 300 7.87 2.45 -18.16
N LYS A 301 7.72 3.64 -17.60
CA LYS A 301 8.77 4.63 -17.53
C LYS A 301 9.20 4.90 -16.10
N LEU A 302 10.47 4.60 -15.80
CA LEU A 302 11.12 5.03 -14.56
C LEU A 302 11.82 6.36 -14.78
N ILE A 303 11.58 7.31 -13.87
CA ILE A 303 12.17 8.65 -13.89
C ILE A 303 12.84 8.95 -12.54
N PRO A 304 13.80 9.88 -12.48
CA PRO A 304 14.34 10.36 -11.21
C PRO A 304 13.24 11.02 -10.36
N SER A 305 13.29 10.81 -9.03
CA SER A 305 12.41 11.52 -8.10
C SER A 305 12.68 13.03 -8.12
N GLU A 306 11.67 13.82 -7.76
CA GLU A 306 11.74 15.29 -7.67
C GLU A 306 12.13 15.97 -9.02
N ASN A 307 11.94 15.29 -10.15
CA ASN A 307 12.26 15.80 -11.47
C ASN A 307 11.01 16.11 -12.29
N THR A 308 10.55 17.35 -12.20
CA THR A 308 9.34 17.85 -12.88
C THR A 308 9.47 17.72 -14.41
N ILE A 309 10.65 17.98 -14.99
CA ILE A 309 10.87 17.95 -16.44
C ILE A 309 10.81 16.51 -16.97
N ALA A 310 11.44 15.56 -16.26
CA ALA A 310 11.38 14.16 -16.64
C ALA A 310 9.94 13.62 -16.56
N LEU A 311 9.18 14.01 -15.54
CA LEU A 311 7.79 13.62 -15.36
C LEU A 311 6.89 14.18 -16.48
N GLN A 312 7.04 15.46 -16.82
CA GLN A 312 6.36 16.10 -17.96
C GLN A 312 6.65 15.37 -19.27
N LYS A 313 7.93 15.16 -19.60
CA LYS A 313 8.35 14.49 -20.84
C LYS A 313 7.78 13.06 -20.92
N ALA A 314 7.75 12.33 -19.81
CA ALA A 314 7.21 10.98 -19.77
C ALA A 314 5.68 10.97 -20.01
N MET A 315 4.93 11.93 -19.45
CA MET A 315 3.50 12.08 -19.71
C MET A 315 3.24 12.40 -21.18
N LEU A 316 3.92 13.40 -21.76
CA LEU A 316 3.79 13.78 -23.16
C LEU A 316 4.15 12.64 -24.12
N HIS A 317 5.15 11.83 -23.79
CA HIS A 317 5.51 10.66 -24.59
C HIS A 317 4.39 9.61 -24.66
N PHE A 318 3.72 9.29 -23.55
CA PHE A 318 2.57 8.39 -23.61
C PHE A 318 1.34 9.01 -24.26
N ILE A 319 1.15 10.31 -24.10
CA ILE A 319 0.05 11.06 -24.72
C ILE A 319 0.21 11.07 -26.25
N SER A 320 1.42 11.24 -26.76
CA SER A 320 1.69 11.34 -28.20
C SER A 320 1.48 10.04 -28.97
N ASP A 321 1.57 8.87 -28.29
CA ASP A 321 1.29 7.57 -28.89
C ASP A 321 0.55 6.66 -27.91
N LEU A 322 -0.77 6.82 -27.84
CA LEU A 322 -1.63 6.02 -26.97
C LEU A 322 -1.67 4.54 -27.35
N LYS A 323 -1.41 4.17 -28.60
CA LYS A 323 -1.36 2.77 -29.03
C LYS A 323 -0.13 2.08 -28.45
N GLN A 324 1.04 2.71 -28.55
CA GLN A 324 2.27 2.21 -27.93
C GLN A 324 2.13 2.18 -26.39
N ALA A 325 1.57 3.24 -25.80
CA ALA A 325 1.33 3.33 -24.37
C ALA A 325 0.48 2.15 -23.87
N LYS A 326 -0.60 1.79 -24.58
CA LYS A 326 -1.44 0.64 -24.24
C LYS A 326 -0.68 -0.69 -24.32
N THR A 327 0.24 -0.84 -25.28
CA THR A 327 1.11 -2.03 -25.37
C THR A 327 2.02 -2.14 -24.15
N VAL A 328 2.60 -1.02 -23.70
CA VAL A 328 3.41 -0.96 -22.47
C VAL A 328 2.57 -1.37 -21.25
N GLY A 329 1.35 -0.86 -21.12
CA GLY A 329 0.44 -1.24 -20.04
C GLY A 329 0.11 -2.74 -20.02
N ASN A 330 -0.09 -3.35 -21.21
CA ASN A 330 -0.32 -4.80 -21.31
C ASN A 330 0.90 -5.64 -20.91
N HIS A 331 2.12 -5.20 -21.23
CA HIS A 331 3.33 -5.89 -20.77
C HIS A 331 3.46 -5.81 -19.24
N LEU A 332 3.21 -4.64 -18.65
CA LEU A 332 3.20 -4.48 -17.20
C LEU A 332 2.14 -5.39 -16.53
N LYS A 333 0.94 -5.48 -17.14
CA LYS A 333 -0.13 -6.36 -16.66
C LYS A 333 0.34 -7.80 -16.59
N ASN A 334 0.87 -8.34 -17.69
CA ASN A 334 1.37 -9.70 -17.75
C ASN A 334 2.44 -9.96 -16.68
N LYS A 335 3.36 -9.01 -16.48
CA LYS A 335 4.38 -9.13 -15.44
C LYS A 335 3.80 -9.15 -14.03
N VAL A 336 2.86 -8.26 -13.74
CA VAL A 336 2.24 -8.19 -12.40
C VAL A 336 1.46 -9.48 -12.11
N GLU A 337 0.67 -9.97 -13.06
CA GLU A 337 -0.10 -11.22 -12.93
C GLU A 337 0.79 -12.45 -12.69
N HIS A 338 1.99 -12.49 -13.27
CA HIS A 338 2.92 -13.63 -13.10
C HIS A 338 3.82 -13.49 -11.87
N SER A 339 4.42 -12.32 -11.67
CA SER A 339 5.49 -12.15 -10.68
C SER A 339 5.02 -11.65 -9.31
N PHE A 340 3.88 -10.97 -9.25
CA PHE A 340 3.30 -10.38 -8.04
C PHE A 340 1.91 -10.92 -7.75
N SER A 341 1.70 -12.22 -8.02
CA SER A 341 0.41 -12.88 -7.83
C SER A 341 0.09 -13.15 -6.37
N GLU A 342 -1.19 -13.07 -6.04
CA GLU A 342 -1.73 -13.44 -4.74
C GLU A 342 -1.32 -14.86 -4.33
N ALA A 343 -1.48 -15.83 -5.24
CA ALA A 343 -1.17 -17.23 -4.98
C ALA A 343 0.28 -17.44 -4.55
N SER A 344 1.25 -16.73 -5.17
CA SER A 344 2.67 -16.82 -4.83
C SER A 344 2.94 -16.24 -3.43
N ALA A 345 2.34 -15.08 -3.11
CA ALA A 345 2.52 -14.43 -1.81
C ALA A 345 1.91 -15.25 -0.68
N LEU A 346 0.67 -15.73 -0.85
CA LEU A 346 -0.03 -16.55 0.14
C LEU A 346 0.66 -17.89 0.38
N LYS A 347 1.21 -18.52 -0.67
CA LYS A 347 2.01 -19.76 -0.53
C LYS A 347 3.24 -19.53 0.34
N LYS A 348 3.98 -18.44 0.12
CA LYS A 348 5.17 -18.09 0.94
C LYS A 348 4.80 -17.87 2.40
N ILE A 349 3.75 -17.09 2.66
CA ILE A 349 3.27 -16.82 4.02
C ILE A 349 2.84 -18.11 4.72
N ARG A 350 2.04 -18.94 4.06
CA ARG A 350 1.56 -20.20 4.63
C ARG A 350 2.72 -21.13 5.01
N LEU A 351 3.71 -21.28 4.12
CA LEU A 351 4.89 -22.10 4.40
C LEU A 351 5.67 -21.58 5.62
N LEU A 352 5.87 -20.26 5.73
CA LEU A 352 6.50 -19.70 6.90
C LEU A 352 5.68 -19.97 8.18
N TYR A 353 4.37 -19.74 8.14
CA TYR A 353 3.52 -19.98 9.30
C TYR A 353 3.60 -21.43 9.76
N GLN A 354 3.59 -22.39 8.85
CA GLN A 354 3.80 -23.81 9.16
C GLN A 354 5.14 -24.05 9.83
N THR A 355 6.22 -23.48 9.29
CA THR A 355 7.58 -23.62 9.86
C THR A 355 7.72 -23.05 11.26
N ILE A 356 7.05 -21.95 11.61
CA ILE A 356 7.17 -21.35 12.95
C ILE A 356 6.21 -21.98 13.96
N THR A 357 5.20 -22.75 13.55
CA THR A 357 4.25 -23.45 14.43
C THR A 357 4.62 -24.90 14.68
N SER A 358 5.35 -25.54 13.78
CA SER A 358 6.03 -26.82 14.03
C SER A 358 7.22 -26.63 15.01
#